data_837d1626c907bdd342defbf52f033ce3
#
_entry.id   837d1626c907bdd342defbf52f033ce3
#
_cell.length_a   1.000
_cell.length_b   1.000
_cell.length_c   1.000
_cell.angle_alpha   90.00
_cell.angle_beta   90.00
_cell.angle_gamma   90.00
#
_symmetry.space_group_name_H-M   'P 1'
#
loop_
_entity.id
_entity.type
_entity.pdbx_description
1 polymer ?
#
loop_
_entity_poly.entity_id
_entity_poly.type
_entity_poly.pdbx_seq_one_letter_code
_entity_poly.pdbx_strand_id
1 'polypeptide(L)'
;MKYRSMENRFCMSLVAFAVIARLLLATGVSAALDSAVGLAPKPETPDEPDVFLLEILEPERMPDEPPAQPQAPDEPDESPEPEAEPVEAPLMFSADEADAISIAGACSYRPDKQALLTRPSALSIPEDGPAVLIVHTHSSEAYTMEAGFEYPESDALRTLDERYSVIRVGDEIADILTEAGISVLHDTQPNDYPNYNGAYERMRQTIEEYLAEYPSIRMVLDVHRDAAEDADGNPVALTAEVNGEACAELMLVVGTDEGGLTHPDWQENLANALKVQALLNRAAPGLCRNLDLRTERFNQHETPGSLLVEVGASGNTLAEALRAARIFGQALAVFLRGQMSTKGS
;
A
#
# COMPACT_ATOMS: atom_id res chain seq x y z
N MET A 1 9.95 -12.03 -51.28
CA MET A 1 9.26 -12.88 -50.31
C MET A 1 10.28 -13.79 -49.60
N LYS A 2 11.16 -13.21 -48.76
CA LYS A 2 12.15 -13.94 -47.90
C LYS A 2 12.86 -12.92 -46.99
N TYR A 3 12.16 -12.29 -46.04
CA TYR A 3 12.80 -11.41 -45.03
C TYR A 3 11.88 -11.25 -43.80
N ARG A 4 11.41 -12.37 -43.22
CA ARG A 4 10.55 -12.30 -42.02
C ARG A 4 10.74 -13.49 -41.06
N SER A 5 11.91 -14.13 -41.08
CA SER A 5 12.14 -15.35 -40.28
C SER A 5 13.39 -15.32 -39.40
N MET A 6 14.09 -14.20 -39.27
CA MET A 6 15.33 -14.15 -38.46
C MET A 6 15.21 -13.44 -37.13
N GLU A 7 14.26 -12.55 -36.93
CA GLU A 7 14.14 -11.82 -35.66
C GLU A 7 13.54 -12.61 -34.50
N ASN A 8 12.65 -13.56 -34.78
CA ASN A 8 12.04 -14.38 -33.71
C ASN A 8 12.94 -15.51 -33.16
N ARG A 9 14.11 -15.77 -33.77
CA ARG A 9 15.06 -16.77 -33.26
C ARG A 9 16.09 -16.19 -32.29
N PHE A 10 16.30 -14.87 -32.28
CA PHE A 10 17.28 -14.22 -31.41
C PHE A 10 16.73 -13.95 -30.00
N CYS A 11 15.44 -13.61 -29.86
CA CYS A 11 14.82 -13.40 -28.54
C CYS A 11 14.66 -14.66 -27.70
N MET A 12 14.39 -15.82 -28.34
CA MET A 12 14.27 -17.10 -27.61
C MET A 12 15.62 -17.65 -27.11
N SER A 13 16.76 -17.26 -27.71
CA SER A 13 18.07 -17.71 -27.26
C SER A 13 18.60 -17.00 -26.05
N LEU A 14 18.22 -15.75 -25.79
CA LEU A 14 18.67 -14.97 -24.62
C LEU A 14 17.96 -15.41 -23.33
N VAL A 15 16.68 -15.72 -23.39
CA VAL A 15 15.92 -16.21 -22.22
C VAL A 15 16.38 -17.61 -21.81
N ALA A 16 16.70 -18.48 -22.75
CA ALA A 16 17.23 -19.83 -22.47
C ALA A 16 18.63 -19.79 -21.82
N PHE A 17 19.47 -18.78 -22.15
CA PHE A 17 20.82 -18.67 -21.60
C PHE A 17 20.79 -18.15 -20.15
N ALA A 18 19.86 -17.26 -19.79
CA ALA A 18 19.72 -16.75 -18.42
C ALA A 18 19.21 -17.83 -17.44
N VAL A 19 18.33 -18.73 -17.90
CA VAL A 19 17.83 -19.84 -17.08
C VAL A 19 18.91 -20.91 -16.87
N ILE A 20 19.72 -21.20 -17.88
CA ILE A 20 20.82 -22.20 -17.79
C ILE A 20 21.97 -21.67 -16.93
N ALA A 21 22.29 -20.37 -16.96
CA ALA A 21 23.31 -19.78 -16.11
C ALA A 21 22.92 -19.79 -14.62
N ARG A 22 21.64 -19.61 -14.28
CA ARG A 22 21.15 -19.73 -12.89
C ARG A 22 21.12 -21.18 -12.38
N LEU A 23 20.87 -22.17 -13.24
CA LEU A 23 20.92 -23.59 -12.82
C LEU A 23 22.35 -24.10 -12.56
N LEU A 24 23.36 -23.55 -13.22
CA LEU A 24 24.77 -23.95 -13.03
C LEU A 24 25.41 -23.33 -11.79
N LEU A 25 24.88 -22.23 -11.27
CA LEU A 25 25.33 -21.62 -10.00
C LEU A 25 24.70 -22.28 -8.77
N ALA A 26 23.61 -23.02 -8.91
CA ALA A 26 22.91 -23.71 -7.82
C ALA A 26 23.46 -25.11 -7.50
N THR A 27 24.41 -25.65 -8.29
CA THR A 27 25.09 -26.94 -8.03
C THR A 27 26.56 -26.73 -7.67
N GLY A 28 26.79 -26.01 -6.56
CA GLY A 28 28.10 -25.89 -5.95
C GLY A 28 28.54 -27.20 -5.34
N VAL A 29 29.50 -27.84 -5.95
CA VAL A 29 30.20 -29.01 -5.39
C VAL A 29 31.06 -28.53 -4.22
N SER A 30 30.66 -28.90 -3.01
CA SER A 30 31.47 -28.79 -1.80
C SER A 30 32.39 -30.01 -1.71
N ALA A 31 33.68 -29.79 -1.72
CA ALA A 31 34.65 -30.79 -1.33
C ALA A 31 35.56 -30.23 -0.24
N ALA A 32 35.35 -30.76 0.93
CA ALA A 32 36.28 -31.05 2.06
C ALA A 32 37.54 -30.22 2.24
N LEU A 33 37.69 -29.69 3.47
CA LEU A 33 38.95 -29.76 4.24
C LEU A 33 38.64 -29.75 5.75
N ASP A 34 38.82 -30.90 6.34
CA ASP A 34 38.87 -31.12 7.81
C ASP A 34 40.22 -30.65 8.40
N SER A 35 40.18 -30.35 9.68
CA SER A 35 41.29 -30.30 10.64
C SER A 35 41.99 -28.96 10.91
N ALA A 36 41.60 -28.34 12.02
CA ALA A 36 42.56 -28.02 13.07
C ALA A 36 41.83 -27.63 14.39
N VAL A 37 42.07 -28.43 15.41
CA VAL A 37 41.65 -28.26 16.80
C VAL A 37 42.33 -27.04 17.41
N GLY A 38 41.56 -26.13 18.01
CA GLY A 38 42.05 -25.07 18.86
C GLY A 38 41.00 -24.74 19.93
N LEU A 39 41.27 -25.23 21.17
CA LEU A 39 40.48 -24.96 22.38
C LEU A 39 40.46 -23.45 22.67
N ALA A 40 39.28 -22.82 22.65
CA ALA A 40 39.07 -21.52 23.21
C ALA A 40 38.50 -21.60 24.63
N PRO A 41 38.88 -20.71 25.55
CA PRO A 41 38.45 -20.76 26.95
C PRO A 41 36.99 -20.31 27.11
N LYS A 42 36.35 -20.88 28.13
CA LYS A 42 34.99 -20.64 28.58
C LYS A 42 34.78 -19.17 28.97
N PRO A 43 33.77 -18.48 28.51
CA PRO A 43 33.47 -17.13 28.99
C PRO A 43 32.89 -17.17 30.41
N GLU A 44 33.39 -16.29 31.25
CA GLU A 44 32.85 -16.00 32.58
C GLU A 44 31.49 -15.32 32.48
N THR A 45 30.59 -15.66 33.38
CA THR A 45 29.28 -15.07 33.53
C THR A 45 29.40 -13.61 33.98
N PRO A 46 28.72 -12.65 33.37
CA PRO A 46 28.64 -11.30 33.92
C PRO A 46 27.72 -11.26 35.14
N ASP A 47 28.16 -10.50 36.15
CA ASP A 47 27.44 -10.17 37.37
C ASP A 47 26.07 -9.51 37.06
N GLU A 48 25.11 -9.72 37.96
CA GLU A 48 23.79 -9.15 37.91
C GLU A 48 23.85 -7.59 37.89
N PRO A 49 23.03 -6.90 37.07
CA PRO A 49 22.96 -5.45 37.13
C PRO A 49 22.17 -4.99 38.35
N ASP A 50 22.74 -4.02 39.07
CA ASP A 50 22.15 -3.28 40.18
C ASP A 50 20.74 -2.78 39.86
N VAL A 51 19.81 -3.12 40.73
CA VAL A 51 18.43 -2.64 40.72
C VAL A 51 18.41 -1.16 41.10
N PHE A 52 18.28 -0.26 40.13
CA PHE A 52 17.98 1.14 40.41
C PHE A 52 16.53 1.27 40.90
N LEU A 53 16.37 1.58 42.20
CA LEU A 53 15.10 2.02 42.77
C LEU A 53 14.67 3.33 42.08
N LEU A 54 13.58 3.30 41.34
CA LEU A 54 12.88 4.49 40.92
C LEU A 54 12.18 5.13 42.13
N GLU A 55 12.71 6.24 42.59
CA GLU A 55 12.09 7.10 43.59
C GLU A 55 10.81 7.69 43.01
N ILE A 56 9.67 7.31 43.57
CA ILE A 56 8.36 7.83 43.18
C ILE A 56 8.27 9.26 43.76
N LEU A 57 8.36 10.26 42.88
CA LEU A 57 8.05 11.64 43.21
C LEU A 57 6.54 11.75 43.45
N GLU A 58 6.18 12.14 44.68
CA GLU A 58 4.80 12.48 45.02
C GLU A 58 4.33 13.69 44.22
N PRO A 59 3.05 13.73 43.77
CA PRO A 59 2.53 14.86 43.02
C PRO A 59 2.42 16.09 43.89
N GLU A 60 3.03 17.20 43.45
CA GLU A 60 2.89 18.51 44.06
C GLU A 60 1.42 18.92 44.13
N ARG A 61 1.02 19.33 45.33
CA ARG A 61 -0.32 19.82 45.67
C ARG A 61 -0.57 21.14 44.96
N MET A 62 -1.55 21.19 44.08
CA MET A 62 -2.05 22.43 43.49
C MET A 62 -2.61 23.35 44.56
N PRO A 63 -2.42 24.69 44.47
CA PRO A 63 -2.99 25.64 45.42
C PRO A 63 -4.51 25.78 45.27
N ASP A 64 -5.16 25.99 46.40
CA ASP A 64 -6.62 26.13 46.60
C ASP A 64 -7.26 27.15 45.64
N GLU A 65 -8.39 26.79 45.06
CA GLU A 65 -9.27 27.69 44.28
C GLU A 65 -9.77 28.85 45.13
N PRO A 66 -9.87 30.07 44.56
CA PRO A 66 -10.52 31.19 45.25
C PRO A 66 -12.05 31.00 45.32
N PRO A 67 -12.72 31.57 46.34
CA PRO A 67 -14.14 31.34 46.57
C PRO A 67 -15.02 31.90 45.44
N ALA A 68 -16.03 31.11 45.07
CA ALA A 68 -16.99 31.39 44.01
C ALA A 68 -17.75 32.73 44.27
N GLN A 69 -17.85 33.53 43.22
CA GLN A 69 -18.74 34.70 43.20
C GLN A 69 -20.20 34.24 42.97
N PRO A 70 -21.20 34.98 43.50
CA PRO A 70 -22.60 34.59 43.34
C PRO A 70 -23.06 34.72 41.90
N GLN A 71 -23.68 33.64 41.41
CA GLN A 71 -24.25 33.53 40.04
C GLN A 71 -25.46 34.45 39.89
N ALA A 72 -25.51 35.15 38.77
CA ALA A 72 -26.72 35.82 38.28
C ALA A 72 -27.75 34.78 37.81
N PRO A 73 -29.06 35.09 37.80
CA PRO A 73 -30.10 34.13 37.45
C PRO A 73 -29.99 33.67 35.97
N ASP A 74 -30.22 32.36 35.76
CA ASP A 74 -30.18 31.67 34.49
C ASP A 74 -31.08 32.33 33.44
N GLU A 75 -30.47 32.76 32.31
CA GLU A 75 -31.19 32.91 31.05
C GLU A 75 -31.54 31.52 30.48
N PRO A 76 -32.69 31.34 29.80
CA PRO A 76 -33.03 30.03 29.24
C PRO A 76 -31.99 29.59 28.23
N ASP A 77 -31.45 28.41 28.46
CA ASP A 77 -30.52 27.69 27.58
C ASP A 77 -31.21 27.39 26.23
N GLU A 78 -31.06 28.28 25.27
CA GLU A 78 -31.27 27.96 23.88
C GLU A 78 -30.04 27.16 23.39
N SER A 79 -30.07 25.84 23.65
CA SER A 79 -29.16 24.91 22.97
C SER A 79 -29.30 25.12 21.46
N PRO A 80 -28.22 25.43 20.71
CA PRO A 80 -28.31 25.53 19.28
C PRO A 80 -28.78 24.15 18.74
N GLU A 81 -29.85 24.17 17.94
CA GLU A 81 -30.20 23.00 17.15
C GLU A 81 -28.94 22.52 16.43
N PRO A 82 -28.65 21.18 16.42
CA PRO A 82 -27.49 20.66 15.71
C PRO A 82 -27.60 21.13 14.25
N GLU A 83 -26.63 21.95 13.81
CA GLU A 83 -26.49 22.28 12.40
C GLU A 83 -26.39 20.96 11.65
N ALA A 84 -27.33 20.72 10.73
CA ALA A 84 -27.31 19.54 9.89
C ALA A 84 -25.96 19.52 9.16
N GLU A 85 -25.18 18.47 9.36
CA GLU A 85 -23.93 18.29 8.64
C GLU A 85 -24.19 18.45 7.14
N PRO A 86 -23.35 19.20 6.39
CA PRO A 86 -23.56 19.39 4.98
C PRO A 86 -23.57 18.03 4.29
N VAL A 87 -24.68 17.66 3.67
CA VAL A 87 -24.78 16.45 2.84
C VAL A 87 -23.78 16.64 1.70
N GLU A 88 -22.67 15.91 1.74
CA GLU A 88 -21.66 15.95 0.68
C GLU A 88 -22.36 15.59 -0.65
N ALA A 89 -22.19 16.46 -1.65
CA ALA A 89 -22.74 16.19 -2.98
C ALA A 89 -22.12 14.91 -3.56
N PRO A 90 -22.90 14.09 -4.28
CA PRO A 90 -22.37 12.86 -4.88
C PRO A 90 -21.13 13.14 -5.72
N LEU A 91 -20.10 12.29 -5.61
CA LEU A 91 -18.91 12.38 -6.45
C LEU A 91 -19.28 12.20 -7.91
N MET A 92 -19.08 13.25 -8.70
CA MET A 92 -19.34 13.24 -10.13
C MET A 92 -18.03 13.27 -10.90
N PHE A 93 -17.94 12.42 -11.91
CA PHE A 93 -16.80 12.34 -12.82
C PHE A 93 -17.23 12.62 -14.26
N SER A 94 -16.33 13.20 -15.05
CA SER A 94 -16.59 13.57 -16.43
C SER A 94 -15.91 12.64 -17.43
N ALA A 95 -16.35 12.67 -18.69
CA ALA A 95 -15.69 11.98 -19.78
C ALA A 95 -14.26 12.50 -20.04
N ASP A 96 -14.04 13.82 -19.88
CA ASP A 96 -12.72 14.44 -20.08
C ASP A 96 -11.70 13.92 -19.06
N GLU A 97 -12.13 13.65 -17.83
CA GLU A 97 -11.26 13.03 -16.81
C GLU A 97 -10.90 11.58 -17.16
N ALA A 98 -11.85 10.83 -17.74
CA ALA A 98 -11.55 9.50 -18.24
C ALA A 98 -10.53 9.54 -19.38
N ASP A 99 -10.62 10.53 -20.27
CA ASP A 99 -9.68 10.70 -21.38
C ASP A 99 -8.28 11.10 -20.89
N ALA A 100 -8.19 11.83 -19.79
CA ALA A 100 -6.94 12.21 -19.16
C ALA A 100 -6.21 11.03 -18.50
N ILE A 101 -6.89 9.92 -18.17
CA ILE A 101 -6.29 8.73 -17.60
C ILE A 101 -5.84 7.80 -18.72
N SER A 102 -4.54 7.53 -18.79
CA SER A 102 -3.97 6.53 -19.70
C SER A 102 -3.93 5.14 -19.02
N ILE A 103 -4.33 4.11 -19.79
CA ILE A 103 -4.17 2.72 -19.38
C ILE A 103 -3.04 2.11 -20.21
N ALA A 104 -2.07 1.49 -19.55
CA ALA A 104 -0.95 0.75 -20.13
C ALA A 104 -0.99 -0.70 -19.62
N GLY A 105 0.06 -1.47 -19.89
CA GLY A 105 0.24 -2.83 -19.39
C GLY A 105 0.17 -3.90 -20.46
N ALA A 106 0.32 -5.15 -20.02
CA ALA A 106 0.41 -6.31 -20.90
C ALA A 106 -0.95 -6.84 -21.38
N CYS A 107 -2.04 -6.43 -20.73
CA CYS A 107 -3.39 -6.90 -21.04
C CYS A 107 -3.87 -6.39 -22.42
N SER A 108 -4.51 -7.27 -23.19
CA SER A 108 -5.04 -6.94 -24.50
C SER A 108 -6.43 -6.29 -24.46
N TYR A 109 -7.11 -6.33 -23.32
CA TYR A 109 -8.45 -5.74 -23.15
C TYR A 109 -8.44 -4.24 -23.36
N ARG A 110 -9.55 -3.72 -23.89
CA ARG A 110 -9.75 -2.29 -24.15
C ARG A 110 -11.07 -1.85 -23.54
N PRO A 111 -11.10 -1.66 -22.21
CA PRO A 111 -12.31 -1.28 -21.50
C PRO A 111 -12.76 0.13 -21.89
N ASP A 112 -14.09 0.36 -21.83
CA ASP A 112 -14.67 1.70 -21.98
C ASP A 112 -14.46 2.51 -20.68
N LYS A 113 -13.36 3.28 -20.64
CA LYS A 113 -12.98 4.09 -19.49
C LYS A 113 -14.05 5.11 -19.10
N GLN A 114 -14.71 5.73 -20.10
CA GLN A 114 -15.73 6.75 -19.84
C GLN A 114 -16.94 6.11 -19.15
N ALA A 115 -17.43 4.99 -19.67
CA ALA A 115 -18.54 4.27 -19.05
C ALA A 115 -18.18 3.78 -17.63
N LEU A 116 -16.95 3.27 -17.41
CA LEU A 116 -16.50 2.78 -16.10
C LEU A 116 -16.34 3.92 -15.09
N LEU A 117 -15.76 5.04 -15.48
CA LEU A 117 -15.52 6.17 -14.59
C LEU A 117 -16.82 6.87 -14.20
N THR A 118 -17.74 7.10 -15.16
CA THR A 118 -18.94 7.91 -14.95
C THR A 118 -20.10 7.16 -14.33
N ARG A 119 -20.11 5.82 -14.38
CA ARG A 119 -21.14 5.03 -13.69
C ARG A 119 -20.99 5.12 -12.16
N PRO A 120 -22.08 5.01 -11.38
CA PRO A 120 -21.98 4.86 -9.92
C PRO A 120 -21.07 3.70 -9.55
N SER A 121 -20.34 3.80 -8.44
CA SER A 121 -19.60 2.65 -7.88
C SER A 121 -20.59 1.62 -7.34
N ALA A 122 -20.28 0.34 -7.53
CA ALA A 122 -21.00 -0.75 -6.87
C ALA A 122 -20.55 -0.94 -5.41
N LEU A 123 -19.49 -0.25 -4.98
CA LEU A 123 -18.97 -0.31 -3.64
C LEU A 123 -19.93 0.40 -2.67
N SER A 124 -20.22 -0.24 -1.53
CA SER A 124 -21.00 0.35 -0.43
C SER A 124 -20.24 0.15 0.86
N ILE A 125 -19.79 1.25 1.46
CA ILE A 125 -19.01 1.24 2.69
C ILE A 125 -19.95 1.16 3.89
N PRO A 126 -19.83 0.15 4.76
CA PRO A 126 -20.67 0.01 5.94
C PRO A 126 -20.30 1.05 7.02
N GLU A 127 -21.28 1.43 7.84
CA GLU A 127 -21.06 2.29 9.00
C GLU A 127 -20.38 1.53 10.15
N ASP A 128 -20.67 0.25 10.30
CA ASP A 128 -20.18 -0.58 11.40
C ASP A 128 -19.17 -1.63 10.90
N GLY A 129 -18.11 -1.84 11.70
CA GLY A 129 -17.05 -2.79 11.43
C GLY A 129 -16.00 -2.30 10.45
N PRO A 130 -14.90 -3.04 10.27
CA PRO A 130 -13.85 -2.68 9.34
C PRO A 130 -14.35 -2.73 7.89
N ALA A 131 -14.10 -1.64 7.15
CA ALA A 131 -14.51 -1.49 5.76
C ALA A 131 -13.37 -1.75 4.78
N VAL A 132 -12.13 -1.48 5.21
CA VAL A 132 -10.91 -1.60 4.40
C VAL A 132 -9.94 -2.55 5.11
N LEU A 133 -9.36 -3.46 4.36
CA LEU A 133 -8.20 -4.27 4.76
C LEU A 133 -6.99 -3.82 3.93
N ILE A 134 -5.95 -3.32 4.59
CA ILE A 134 -4.65 -3.05 3.98
C ILE A 134 -3.77 -4.27 4.18
N VAL A 135 -3.13 -4.72 3.11
CA VAL A 135 -2.21 -5.87 3.09
C VAL A 135 -0.95 -5.54 2.31
N HIS A 136 0.07 -6.39 2.44
CA HIS A 136 1.34 -6.29 1.73
C HIS A 136 1.76 -7.67 1.26
N THR A 137 1.44 -8.01 0.01
CA THR A 137 1.88 -9.29 -0.58
C THR A 137 3.40 -9.42 -0.52
N HIS A 138 4.12 -8.31 -0.71
CA HIS A 138 5.56 -8.20 -0.52
C HIS A 138 5.92 -7.24 0.63
N SER A 139 5.62 -7.68 1.85
CA SER A 139 5.76 -6.90 3.10
C SER A 139 7.19 -6.41 3.39
N SER A 140 8.21 -7.13 2.87
CA SER A 140 9.61 -6.75 3.07
C SER A 140 10.13 -5.67 2.11
N GLU A 141 9.33 -5.24 1.12
CA GLU A 141 9.74 -4.18 0.19
C GLU A 141 10.11 -2.89 0.92
N ALA A 142 11.29 -2.35 0.60
CA ALA A 142 11.83 -1.15 1.20
C ALA A 142 12.35 -0.20 0.12
N TYR A 143 12.76 0.98 0.54
CA TYR A 143 13.19 2.07 -0.32
C TYR A 143 14.69 2.31 -0.20
N THR A 144 15.27 3.11 -1.10
CA THR A 144 16.67 3.52 -1.00
C THR A 144 16.92 4.23 0.33
N MET A 145 17.97 3.81 1.05
CA MET A 145 18.35 4.38 2.33
C MET A 145 18.85 5.82 2.19
N GLU A 146 18.47 6.65 3.13
CA GLU A 146 19.00 8.00 3.31
C GLU A 146 19.67 8.12 4.68
N ALA A 147 20.48 9.14 4.87
CA ALA A 147 21.10 9.42 6.15
C ALA A 147 20.05 9.66 7.23
N GLY A 148 20.06 8.83 8.28
CA GLY A 148 19.08 8.83 9.36
C GLY A 148 17.86 7.91 9.13
N PHE A 149 17.79 7.23 7.98
CA PHE A 149 16.78 6.24 7.61
C PHE A 149 17.41 4.92 7.16
N GLU A 150 18.53 4.57 7.78
CA GLU A 150 19.19 3.28 7.54
C GLU A 150 18.44 2.15 8.24
N TYR A 151 18.36 1.00 7.58
CA TYR A 151 17.71 -0.20 8.10
C TYR A 151 18.57 -1.46 7.86
N PRO A 152 18.40 -2.51 8.67
CA PRO A 152 19.02 -3.80 8.38
C PRO A 152 18.33 -4.45 7.18
N GLU A 153 19.07 -4.69 6.11
CA GLU A 153 18.54 -5.39 4.94
C GLU A 153 18.35 -6.89 5.22
N SER A 154 17.20 -7.41 4.83
CA SER A 154 16.93 -8.86 4.73
C SER A 154 17.31 -9.42 3.35
N ASP A 155 17.29 -8.57 2.32
CA ASP A 155 17.76 -8.73 0.95
C ASP A 155 17.90 -7.33 0.34
N ALA A 156 18.42 -7.22 -0.89
CA ALA A 156 18.61 -5.91 -1.56
C ALA A 156 17.31 -5.10 -1.59
N LEU A 157 17.34 -3.91 -0.98
CA LEU A 157 16.19 -3.00 -0.83
C LEU A 157 14.95 -3.69 -0.23
N ARG A 158 15.18 -4.57 0.77
CA ARG A 158 14.17 -5.27 1.55
C ARG A 158 14.56 -5.27 3.02
N THR A 159 13.57 -5.16 3.91
CA THR A 159 13.78 -5.22 5.35
C THR A 159 12.60 -5.86 6.06
N LEU A 160 12.85 -6.42 7.23
CA LEU A 160 11.81 -6.88 8.17
C LEU A 160 11.49 -5.83 9.23
N ASP A 161 12.15 -4.68 9.17
CA ASP A 161 11.83 -3.55 10.03
C ASP A 161 10.67 -2.75 9.40
N GLU A 162 9.47 -2.95 9.95
CA GLU A 162 8.22 -2.34 9.48
C GLU A 162 8.30 -0.83 9.33
N ARG A 163 9.16 -0.16 10.11
CA ARG A 163 9.35 1.30 10.07
C ARG A 163 9.93 1.80 8.75
N TYR A 164 10.55 0.93 7.94
CA TYR A 164 11.28 1.28 6.72
C TYR A 164 10.79 0.56 5.47
N SER A 165 9.77 -0.28 5.60
CA SER A 165 9.17 -1.03 4.49
C SER A 165 7.86 -0.38 3.99
N VAL A 166 7.23 -1.01 3.01
CA VAL A 166 5.89 -0.66 2.52
C VAL A 166 4.82 -0.73 3.63
N ILE A 167 5.08 -1.45 4.73
CA ILE A 167 4.21 -1.48 5.90
C ILE A 167 4.09 -0.06 6.49
N ARG A 168 5.19 0.69 6.63
CA ARG A 168 5.14 2.08 7.10
C ARG A 168 4.32 2.99 6.17
N VAL A 169 4.33 2.70 4.87
CA VAL A 169 3.47 3.39 3.88
C VAL A 169 2.00 3.04 4.10
N GLY A 170 1.71 1.77 4.39
CA GLY A 170 0.39 1.29 4.77
C GLY A 170 -0.14 1.94 6.05
N ASP A 171 0.71 2.12 7.09
CA ASP A 171 0.37 2.84 8.32
C ASP A 171 -0.12 4.26 8.02
N GLU A 172 0.63 5.01 7.18
CA GLU A 172 0.27 6.38 6.81
C GLU A 172 -1.10 6.45 6.12
N ILE A 173 -1.41 5.49 5.25
CA ILE A 173 -2.71 5.38 4.59
C ILE A 173 -3.80 5.02 5.59
N ALA A 174 -3.54 4.06 6.49
CA ALA A 174 -4.50 3.60 7.51
C ALA A 174 -4.87 4.73 8.49
N ASP A 175 -3.89 5.53 8.92
CA ASP A 175 -4.10 6.67 9.81
C ASP A 175 -5.03 7.70 9.15
N ILE A 176 -4.78 8.07 7.90
CA ILE A 176 -5.60 9.03 7.14
C ILE A 176 -7.04 8.54 6.95
N LEU A 177 -7.21 7.26 6.59
CA LEU A 177 -8.53 6.67 6.43
C LEU A 177 -9.29 6.65 7.77
N THR A 178 -8.60 6.31 8.85
CA THR A 178 -9.17 6.29 10.22
C THR A 178 -9.58 7.69 10.67
N GLU A 179 -8.74 8.70 10.45
CA GLU A 179 -9.06 10.11 10.71
C GLU A 179 -10.28 10.59 9.89
N ALA A 180 -10.46 10.05 8.68
CA ALA A 180 -11.63 10.32 7.84
C ALA A 180 -12.88 9.55 8.26
N GLY A 181 -12.86 8.78 9.35
CA GLY A 181 -13.97 8.00 9.88
C GLY A 181 -14.21 6.66 9.19
N ILE A 182 -13.22 6.14 8.44
CA ILE A 182 -13.28 4.83 7.79
C ILE A 182 -12.56 3.81 8.65
N SER A 183 -13.25 2.75 9.06
CA SER A 183 -12.64 1.68 9.86
C SER A 183 -11.73 0.79 9.01
N VAL A 184 -10.47 0.66 9.41
CA VAL A 184 -9.41 -0.04 8.69
C VAL A 184 -8.83 -1.16 9.54
N LEU A 185 -8.55 -2.30 8.91
CA LEU A 185 -7.61 -3.30 9.41
C LEU A 185 -6.34 -3.23 8.57
N HIS A 186 -5.19 -3.33 9.22
CA HIS A 186 -3.89 -3.33 8.56
C HIS A 186 -3.12 -4.60 8.97
N ASP A 187 -2.86 -5.48 8.01
CA ASP A 187 -2.04 -6.68 8.21
C ASP A 187 -0.56 -6.35 8.01
N THR A 188 0.23 -6.44 9.08
CA THR A 188 1.67 -6.15 9.08
C THR A 188 2.54 -7.40 9.16
N GLN A 189 1.93 -8.59 9.02
CA GLN A 189 2.68 -9.83 9.13
C GLN A 189 3.67 -10.01 7.97
N PRO A 190 4.90 -10.52 8.24
CA PRO A 190 5.87 -10.77 7.18
C PRO A 190 5.38 -11.90 6.26
N ASN A 191 5.00 -11.54 5.03
CA ASN A 191 4.38 -12.47 4.10
C ASN A 191 5.36 -13.07 3.07
N ASP A 192 6.36 -12.31 2.63
CA ASP A 192 7.30 -12.71 1.58
C ASP A 192 8.67 -13.17 2.11
N TYR A 193 8.84 -13.27 3.42
CA TYR A 193 10.04 -13.75 4.08
C TYR A 193 9.75 -15.01 4.92
N PRO A 194 10.65 -16.02 4.99
CA PRO A 194 11.93 -16.11 4.28
C PRO A 194 11.80 -16.56 2.82
N ASN A 195 10.59 -16.83 2.35
CA ASN A 195 10.33 -17.35 1.02
C ASN A 195 9.55 -16.33 0.19
N TYR A 196 10.21 -15.66 -0.73
CA TYR A 196 9.57 -14.75 -1.68
C TYR A 196 8.51 -15.45 -2.56
N ASN A 197 8.87 -16.61 -3.10
CA ASN A 197 7.98 -17.39 -3.95
C ASN A 197 6.76 -17.87 -3.15
N GLY A 198 5.56 -17.73 -3.76
CA GLY A 198 4.30 -18.11 -3.14
C GLY A 198 3.70 -17.05 -2.22
N ALA A 199 4.26 -15.83 -2.17
CA ALA A 199 3.74 -14.72 -1.37
C ALA A 199 2.28 -14.42 -1.71
N TYR A 200 1.89 -14.39 -2.99
CA TYR A 200 0.50 -14.19 -3.42
C TYR A 200 -0.45 -15.27 -2.91
N GLU A 201 -0.02 -16.54 -2.88
CA GLU A 201 -0.87 -17.62 -2.36
C GLU A 201 -1.06 -17.54 -0.85
N ARG A 202 -0.01 -17.18 -0.10
CA ARG A 202 -0.12 -16.96 1.36
C ARG A 202 -1.02 -15.77 1.67
N MET A 203 -0.79 -14.63 0.98
CA MET A 203 -1.62 -13.45 1.15
C MET A 203 -3.09 -13.71 0.78
N ARG A 204 -3.37 -14.54 -0.24
CA ARG A 204 -4.74 -14.95 -0.57
C ARG A 204 -5.41 -15.63 0.61
N GLN A 205 -4.72 -16.57 1.27
CA GLN A 205 -5.25 -17.27 2.46
C GLN A 205 -5.51 -16.28 3.60
N THR A 206 -4.58 -15.36 3.85
CA THR A 206 -4.74 -14.29 4.84
C THR A 206 -5.96 -13.41 4.54
N ILE A 207 -6.13 -12.98 3.29
CA ILE A 207 -7.29 -12.18 2.86
C ILE A 207 -8.60 -12.98 3.09
N GLU A 208 -8.65 -14.25 2.68
CA GLU A 208 -9.82 -15.11 2.87
C GLU A 208 -10.19 -15.25 4.36
N GLU A 209 -9.20 -15.39 5.26
CA GLU A 209 -9.39 -15.43 6.71
C GLU A 209 -10.00 -14.12 7.24
N TYR A 210 -9.45 -12.97 6.86
CA TYR A 210 -9.99 -11.65 7.23
C TYR A 210 -11.42 -11.45 6.72
N LEU A 211 -11.70 -11.80 5.46
CA LEU A 211 -13.03 -11.66 4.88
C LEU A 211 -14.07 -12.57 5.55
N ALA A 212 -13.65 -13.74 6.03
CA ALA A 212 -14.51 -14.67 6.78
C ALA A 212 -14.81 -14.15 8.20
N GLU A 213 -13.79 -13.55 8.87
CA GLU A 213 -13.94 -13.00 10.22
C GLU A 213 -14.67 -11.66 10.22
N TYR A 214 -14.40 -10.80 9.22
CA TYR A 214 -14.98 -9.47 9.09
C TYR A 214 -15.76 -9.30 7.77
N PRO A 215 -17.01 -9.80 7.71
CA PRO A 215 -17.82 -9.69 6.49
C PRO A 215 -18.19 -8.25 6.10
N SER A 216 -17.85 -7.27 6.94
CA SER A 216 -18.02 -5.85 6.67
C SER A 216 -16.96 -5.30 5.72
N ILE A 217 -15.82 -5.96 5.53
CA ILE A 217 -14.77 -5.52 4.60
C ILE A 217 -15.34 -5.45 3.18
N ARG A 218 -15.09 -4.33 2.51
CA ARG A 218 -15.52 -4.07 1.13
C ARG A 218 -14.36 -3.78 0.19
N MET A 219 -13.23 -3.37 0.73
CA MET A 219 -12.03 -3.07 -0.02
C MET A 219 -10.83 -3.82 0.56
N VAL A 220 -10.03 -4.42 -0.30
CA VAL A 220 -8.69 -4.92 0.02
C VAL A 220 -7.69 -4.06 -0.75
N LEU A 221 -6.79 -3.40 -0.03
CA LEU A 221 -5.74 -2.56 -0.61
C LEU A 221 -4.39 -3.23 -0.41
N ASP A 222 -3.79 -3.72 -1.50
CA ASP A 222 -2.43 -4.29 -1.49
C ASP A 222 -1.43 -3.17 -1.80
N VAL A 223 -0.60 -2.81 -0.82
CA VAL A 223 0.35 -1.70 -0.93
C VAL A 223 1.75 -2.23 -1.20
N HIS A 224 2.31 -1.79 -2.30
CA HIS A 224 3.61 -2.18 -2.84
C HIS A 224 4.49 -0.97 -3.17
N ARG A 225 5.70 -1.24 -3.62
CA ARG A 225 6.55 -0.34 -4.39
C ARG A 225 7.06 -1.03 -5.64
N ASP A 226 7.15 -0.30 -6.75
CA ASP A 226 7.64 -0.83 -8.04
C ASP A 226 9.14 -1.19 -7.98
N ALA A 227 9.59 -2.02 -8.91
CA ALA A 227 10.98 -2.45 -9.07
C ALA A 227 11.58 -1.84 -10.36
N ALA A 228 11.65 -0.51 -10.43
CA ALA A 228 12.22 0.19 -11.57
C ALA A 228 13.75 0.18 -11.53
N GLU A 229 14.37 -0.23 -12.63
CA GLU A 229 15.83 -0.30 -12.79
C GLU A 229 16.26 0.40 -14.09
N ASP A 230 17.46 0.97 -14.08
CA ASP A 230 18.11 1.47 -15.29
C ASP A 230 18.73 0.33 -16.13
N ALA A 231 19.37 0.68 -17.24
CA ALA A 231 20.00 -0.29 -18.12
C ALA A 231 21.18 -1.05 -17.48
N ASP A 232 21.74 -0.52 -16.40
CA ASP A 232 22.85 -1.11 -15.64
C ASP A 232 22.35 -1.92 -14.42
N GLY A 233 21.04 -1.94 -14.19
CA GLY A 233 20.39 -2.65 -13.06
C GLY A 233 20.40 -1.85 -11.76
N ASN A 234 20.63 -0.53 -11.80
CA ASN A 234 20.54 0.30 -10.61
C ASN A 234 19.07 0.69 -10.35
N PRO A 235 18.64 0.77 -9.09
CA PRO A 235 17.30 1.24 -8.73
C PRO A 235 17.06 2.66 -9.22
N VAL A 236 15.90 2.93 -9.83
CA VAL A 236 15.50 4.25 -10.32
C VAL A 236 14.40 4.82 -9.43
N ALA A 237 14.60 6.06 -8.98
CA ALA A 237 13.55 6.83 -8.33
C ALA A 237 12.56 7.34 -9.38
N LEU A 238 11.27 7.10 -9.16
CA LEU A 238 10.17 7.63 -9.95
C LEU A 238 9.52 8.76 -9.15
N THR A 239 9.76 10.01 -9.54
CA THR A 239 9.39 11.18 -8.75
C THR A 239 8.58 12.19 -9.54
N ALA A 240 7.57 12.77 -8.89
CA ALA A 240 6.86 13.97 -9.33
C ALA A 240 7.11 15.10 -8.33
N GLU A 241 6.98 16.34 -8.78
CA GLU A 241 7.00 17.51 -7.90
C GLU A 241 5.58 17.91 -7.54
N VAL A 242 5.25 17.91 -6.25
CA VAL A 242 3.94 18.35 -5.73
C VAL A 242 4.17 19.42 -4.67
N ASN A 243 3.63 20.62 -4.91
CA ASN A 243 3.78 21.77 -4.01
C ASN A 243 5.25 22.15 -3.71
N GLY A 244 6.17 21.91 -4.64
CA GLY A 244 7.60 22.19 -4.47
C GLY A 244 8.39 21.13 -3.72
N GLU A 245 7.79 19.98 -3.43
CA GLU A 245 8.45 18.84 -2.81
C GLU A 245 8.46 17.62 -3.74
N ALA A 246 9.56 16.86 -3.72
CA ALA A 246 9.64 15.59 -4.43
C ALA A 246 8.74 14.54 -3.74
N CYS A 247 7.82 13.97 -4.52
CA CYS A 247 6.95 12.87 -4.10
C CYS A 247 7.24 11.65 -4.97
N ALA A 248 7.14 10.46 -4.43
CA ALA A 248 7.17 9.25 -5.23
C ALA A 248 5.94 9.18 -6.16
N GLU A 249 6.12 8.78 -7.42
CA GLU A 249 4.99 8.59 -8.33
C GLU A 249 4.11 7.42 -7.87
N LEU A 250 2.81 7.53 -8.13
CA LEU A 250 1.83 6.49 -7.83
C LEU A 250 1.45 5.72 -9.10
N MET A 251 1.24 4.41 -8.99
CA MET A 251 0.67 3.61 -10.06
C MET A 251 -0.38 2.65 -9.49
N LEU A 252 -1.60 2.73 -10.03
CA LEU A 252 -2.64 1.74 -9.75
C LEU A 252 -2.48 0.57 -10.71
N VAL A 253 -2.47 -0.65 -10.17
CA VAL A 253 -2.38 -1.89 -10.92
C VAL A 253 -3.71 -2.63 -10.81
N VAL A 254 -4.28 -2.99 -11.96
CA VAL A 254 -5.51 -3.76 -12.02
C VAL A 254 -5.30 -5.05 -12.77
N GLY A 255 -5.56 -6.15 -12.10
CA GLY A 255 -5.53 -7.48 -12.67
C GLY A 255 -6.79 -7.80 -13.46
N THR A 256 -6.69 -8.77 -14.36
CA THR A 256 -7.83 -9.27 -15.16
C THR A 256 -7.89 -10.79 -15.16
N ASP A 257 -8.85 -11.34 -15.88
CA ASP A 257 -8.98 -12.79 -16.14
C ASP A 257 -8.27 -13.24 -17.44
N GLU A 258 -7.59 -12.34 -18.15
CA GLU A 258 -6.94 -12.66 -19.43
C GLU A 258 -5.85 -13.74 -19.27
N GLY A 259 -5.19 -13.81 -18.11
CA GLY A 259 -4.24 -14.87 -17.77
C GLY A 259 -4.85 -16.26 -17.53
N GLY A 260 -6.17 -16.38 -17.64
CA GLY A 260 -6.92 -17.65 -17.55
C GLY A 260 -7.41 -18.00 -16.14
N LEU A 261 -7.11 -17.21 -15.13
CA LEU A 261 -7.69 -17.35 -13.78
C LEU A 261 -8.98 -16.55 -13.66
N THR A 262 -10.01 -17.14 -13.05
CA THR A 262 -11.31 -16.48 -12.87
C THR A 262 -11.18 -15.18 -12.06
N HIS A 263 -11.68 -14.08 -12.64
CA HIS A 263 -11.78 -12.77 -12.00
C HIS A 263 -13.00 -12.01 -12.55
N PRO A 264 -14.23 -12.36 -12.10
CA PRO A 264 -15.45 -11.83 -12.70
C PRO A 264 -15.63 -10.33 -12.50
N ASP A 265 -15.11 -9.79 -11.40
CA ASP A 265 -15.34 -8.41 -10.96
C ASP A 265 -14.18 -7.44 -11.32
N TRP A 266 -13.25 -7.84 -12.23
CA TRP A 266 -12.11 -7.00 -12.58
C TRP A 266 -12.50 -5.61 -13.12
N GLN A 267 -13.67 -5.50 -13.79
CA GLN A 267 -14.16 -4.21 -14.26
C GLN A 267 -14.68 -3.31 -13.14
N GLU A 268 -15.14 -3.88 -12.01
CA GLU A 268 -15.47 -3.12 -10.80
C GLU A 268 -14.20 -2.56 -10.15
N ASN A 269 -13.16 -3.41 -10.02
CA ASN A 269 -11.86 -2.98 -9.52
C ASN A 269 -11.29 -1.88 -10.41
N LEU A 270 -11.36 -2.02 -11.74
CA LEU A 270 -10.92 -0.98 -12.68
C LEU A 270 -11.75 0.30 -12.56
N ALA A 271 -13.06 0.21 -12.40
CA ALA A 271 -13.92 1.40 -12.23
C ALA A 271 -13.56 2.16 -10.94
N ASN A 272 -13.24 1.45 -9.84
CA ASN A 272 -12.81 2.05 -8.60
C ASN A 272 -11.41 2.67 -8.75
N ALA A 273 -10.47 1.97 -9.40
CA ALA A 273 -9.13 2.50 -9.71
C ALA A 273 -9.20 3.79 -10.53
N LEU A 274 -10.04 3.83 -11.56
CA LEU A 274 -10.24 5.03 -12.39
C LEU A 274 -10.77 6.21 -11.57
N LYS A 275 -11.71 5.97 -10.64
CA LYS A 275 -12.26 7.02 -9.77
C LYS A 275 -11.21 7.56 -8.81
N VAL A 276 -10.43 6.68 -8.18
CA VAL A 276 -9.34 7.07 -7.29
C VAL A 276 -8.28 7.85 -8.06
N GLN A 277 -7.88 7.40 -9.25
CA GLN A 277 -6.90 8.12 -10.07
C GLN A 277 -7.43 9.47 -10.56
N ALA A 278 -8.72 9.60 -10.89
CA ALA A 278 -9.30 10.88 -11.22
C ALA A 278 -9.23 11.87 -10.05
N LEU A 279 -9.49 11.42 -8.81
CA LEU A 279 -9.34 12.23 -7.60
C LEU A 279 -7.89 12.63 -7.35
N LEU A 280 -6.94 11.70 -7.54
CA LEU A 280 -5.50 11.98 -7.45
C LEU A 280 -5.07 13.02 -8.48
N ASN A 281 -5.53 12.90 -9.72
CA ASN A 281 -5.24 13.87 -10.80
C ASN A 281 -5.82 15.27 -10.51
N ARG A 282 -6.95 15.36 -9.78
CA ARG A 282 -7.49 16.65 -9.30
C ARG A 282 -6.61 17.24 -8.18
N ALA A 283 -6.16 16.40 -7.24
CA ALA A 283 -5.40 16.84 -6.08
C ALA A 283 -3.94 17.16 -6.41
N ALA A 284 -3.30 16.34 -7.24
CA ALA A 284 -1.88 16.42 -7.59
C ALA A 284 -1.66 16.01 -9.06
N PRO A 285 -1.90 16.92 -10.01
CA PRO A 285 -1.69 16.63 -11.43
C PRO A 285 -0.25 16.18 -11.71
N GLY A 286 -0.10 15.03 -12.40
CA GLY A 286 1.20 14.46 -12.75
C GLY A 286 1.82 13.54 -11.69
N LEU A 287 1.18 13.35 -10.54
CA LEU A 287 1.64 12.39 -9.53
C LEU A 287 1.43 10.93 -9.96
N CYS A 288 0.34 10.65 -10.68
CA CYS A 288 0.02 9.29 -11.11
C CYS A 288 0.65 8.97 -12.47
N ARG A 289 1.26 7.81 -12.53
CA ARG A 289 1.63 7.12 -13.77
C ARG A 289 0.40 6.60 -14.50
N ASN A 290 0.58 6.05 -15.70
CA ASN A 290 -0.47 5.30 -16.38
C ASN A 290 -0.97 4.16 -15.49
N LEU A 291 -2.29 3.95 -15.44
CA LEU A 291 -2.88 2.79 -14.80
C LEU A 291 -2.37 1.53 -15.53
N ASP A 292 -1.88 0.54 -14.78
CA ASP A 292 -1.31 -0.69 -15.35
C ASP A 292 -2.36 -1.83 -15.34
N LEU A 293 -2.85 -2.19 -16.53
CA LEU A 293 -3.82 -3.28 -16.70
C LEU A 293 -3.08 -4.58 -17.03
N ARG A 294 -3.20 -5.56 -16.14
CA ARG A 294 -2.40 -6.78 -16.17
C ARG A 294 -3.22 -8.02 -16.52
N THR A 295 -2.54 -9.03 -17.03
CA THR A 295 -3.12 -10.35 -17.29
C THR A 295 -3.26 -11.18 -16.02
N GLU A 296 -2.44 -10.92 -14.99
CA GLU A 296 -2.48 -11.55 -13.69
C GLU A 296 -3.56 -10.90 -12.80
N ARG A 297 -4.18 -11.64 -11.89
CA ARG A 297 -5.29 -11.14 -11.07
C ARG A 297 -4.91 -10.57 -9.70
N PHE A 298 -3.68 -10.80 -9.21
CA PHE A 298 -3.12 -10.21 -7.95
C PHE A 298 -4.04 -10.31 -6.71
N ASN A 299 -4.74 -11.42 -6.51
CA ASN A 299 -5.75 -11.59 -5.45
C ASN A 299 -6.93 -10.59 -5.49
N GLN A 300 -7.01 -9.73 -6.51
CA GLN A 300 -8.07 -8.73 -6.62
C GLN A 300 -9.46 -9.32 -6.88
N HIS A 301 -9.55 -10.61 -7.16
CA HIS A 301 -10.81 -11.35 -7.32
C HIS A 301 -11.50 -11.63 -5.98
N GLU A 302 -10.85 -11.38 -4.85
CA GLU A 302 -11.41 -11.64 -3.52
C GLU A 302 -12.53 -10.64 -3.16
N THR A 303 -12.44 -9.39 -3.63
CA THR A 303 -13.54 -8.41 -3.49
C THR A 303 -13.66 -7.53 -4.73
N PRO A 304 -14.89 -7.06 -5.07
CA PRO A 304 -15.07 -6.05 -6.12
C PRO A 304 -14.43 -4.70 -5.82
N GLY A 305 -13.98 -4.47 -4.58
CA GLY A 305 -13.29 -3.26 -4.14
C GLY A 305 -11.78 -3.40 -4.05
N SER A 306 -11.20 -4.53 -4.49
CA SER A 306 -9.74 -4.73 -4.38
C SER A 306 -8.96 -3.78 -5.28
N LEU A 307 -7.89 -3.19 -4.72
CA LEU A 307 -6.92 -2.35 -5.43
C LEU A 307 -5.49 -2.78 -5.07
N LEU A 308 -4.58 -2.59 -6.01
CA LEU A 308 -3.14 -2.63 -5.77
C LEU A 308 -2.54 -1.29 -6.14
N VAL A 309 -1.70 -0.74 -5.26
CA VAL A 309 -1.00 0.52 -5.50
C VAL A 309 0.50 0.34 -5.34
N GLU A 310 1.24 0.79 -6.35
CA GLU A 310 2.69 0.99 -6.27
C GLU A 310 2.94 2.41 -5.79
N VAL A 311 3.55 2.56 -4.63
CA VAL A 311 3.92 3.85 -4.05
C VAL A 311 5.40 4.09 -4.31
N GLY A 312 5.71 4.71 -5.44
CA GLY A 312 7.06 4.87 -5.94
C GLY A 312 7.69 3.57 -6.42
N ALA A 313 9.01 3.55 -6.41
CA ALA A 313 9.84 2.42 -6.80
C ALA A 313 11.00 2.22 -5.82
N SER A 314 11.76 1.15 -6.00
CA SER A 314 12.91 0.79 -5.16
C SER A 314 13.97 1.90 -5.05
N GLY A 315 14.10 2.76 -6.07
CA GLY A 315 15.03 3.89 -6.07
C GLY A 315 14.54 5.12 -5.31
N ASN A 316 13.25 5.22 -4.98
CA ASN A 316 12.71 6.30 -4.17
C ASN A 316 13.17 6.20 -2.72
N THR A 317 13.10 7.32 -2.00
CA THR A 317 13.29 7.35 -0.55
C THR A 317 11.95 7.09 0.16
N LEU A 318 12.00 6.63 1.41
CA LEU A 318 10.80 6.46 2.24
C LEU A 318 10.08 7.81 2.45
N ALA A 319 10.82 8.91 2.57
CA ALA A 319 10.23 10.23 2.73
C ALA A 319 9.39 10.65 1.51
N GLU A 320 9.84 10.38 0.28
CA GLU A 320 9.09 10.59 -0.95
C GLU A 320 7.84 9.71 -1.00
N ALA A 321 7.96 8.43 -0.61
CA ALA A 321 6.86 7.49 -0.57
C ALA A 321 5.77 7.90 0.45
N LEU A 322 6.16 8.36 1.65
CA LEU A 322 5.21 8.83 2.65
C LEU A 322 4.46 10.09 2.22
N ARG A 323 5.11 11.02 1.48
CA ARG A 323 4.41 12.17 0.89
C ARG A 323 3.35 11.74 -0.12
N ALA A 324 3.68 10.79 -0.99
CA ALA A 324 2.73 10.21 -1.95
C ALA A 324 1.59 9.44 -1.26
N ALA A 325 1.91 8.67 -0.21
CA ALA A 325 0.94 7.94 0.61
C ALA A 325 -0.12 8.85 1.24
N ARG A 326 0.29 10.04 1.72
CA ARG A 326 -0.67 11.04 2.25
C ARG A 326 -1.66 11.50 1.20
N ILE A 327 -1.19 11.83 0.01
CA ILE A 327 -2.05 12.28 -1.09
C ILE A 327 -2.97 11.14 -1.53
N PHE A 328 -2.44 9.92 -1.62
CA PHE A 328 -3.22 8.74 -1.94
C PHE A 328 -4.30 8.45 -0.90
N GLY A 329 -3.94 8.43 0.39
CA GLY A 329 -4.87 8.21 1.50
C GLY A 329 -6.00 9.23 1.53
N GLN A 330 -5.70 10.52 1.30
CA GLN A 330 -6.70 11.58 1.22
C GLN A 330 -7.66 11.38 0.04
N ALA A 331 -7.15 11.08 -1.16
CA ALA A 331 -7.98 10.81 -2.33
C ALA A 331 -8.85 9.56 -2.14
N LEU A 332 -8.29 8.51 -1.54
CA LEU A 332 -9.01 7.27 -1.22
C LEU A 332 -10.10 7.53 -0.17
N ALA A 333 -9.81 8.33 0.86
CA ALA A 333 -10.80 8.73 1.86
C ALA A 333 -11.99 9.46 1.24
N VAL A 334 -11.74 10.43 0.35
CA VAL A 334 -12.80 11.13 -0.40
C VAL A 334 -13.64 10.15 -1.23
N PHE A 335 -12.99 9.21 -1.93
CA PHE A 335 -13.69 8.19 -2.69
C PHE A 335 -14.59 7.33 -1.81
N LEU A 336 -14.05 6.78 -0.71
CA LEU A 336 -14.77 5.87 0.19
C LEU A 336 -15.91 6.56 0.94
N ARG A 337 -15.72 7.80 1.41
CA ARG A 337 -16.81 8.59 2.03
C ARG A 337 -17.96 8.78 1.08
N GLY A 338 -17.69 9.03 -0.20
CA GLY A 338 -18.73 9.10 -1.23
C GLY A 338 -19.49 7.78 -1.47
N GLN A 339 -19.01 6.65 -0.92
CA GLN A 339 -19.67 5.33 -0.99
C GLN A 339 -20.30 4.93 0.36
N MET A 340 -20.18 5.74 1.40
CA MET A 340 -20.88 5.48 2.67
C MET A 340 -22.38 5.66 2.48
N SER A 341 -23.15 4.73 3.03
CA SER A 341 -24.62 4.84 3.00
C SER A 341 -25.03 6.04 3.85
N THR A 342 -25.63 7.07 3.23
CA THR A 342 -26.35 8.08 4.01
C THR A 342 -27.50 7.40 4.71
N LYS A 343 -27.58 7.52 6.05
CA LYS A 343 -28.78 7.07 6.80
C LYS A 343 -29.99 7.69 6.12
N GLY A 344 -30.84 6.82 5.56
CA GLY A 344 -32.10 7.27 4.98
C GLY A 344 -32.88 8.02 6.06
N SER A 345 -33.11 9.29 5.78
CA SER A 345 -34.02 10.18 6.53
C SER A 345 -35.46 9.71 6.41
#